data_6f3abb7234e4d894acdea5ace1cc3131
#
_entry.id   6f3abb7234e4d894acdea5ace1cc3131
#
_cell.length_a   1.000
_cell.length_b   1.000
_cell.length_c   1.000
_cell.angle_alpha   90.00
_cell.angle_beta   90.00
_cell.angle_gamma   90.00
#
_symmetry.space_group_name_H-M   'P 1'
#
loop_
_entity.id
_entity.type
_entity.pdbx_description
1 polymer ?
#
loop_
_entity_poly.entity_id
_entity_poly.type
_entity_poly.pdbx_seq_one_letter_code
_entity_poly.pdbx_strand_id
1 'polypeptide(L)'
;YSSAASDVYKRQPSTSPTFHLTAQPDDEWLAMYQSRTDALPANALQSLGAHIEGPLGFGRLVLDGETVAIARGTLSESGDGTTWLGLSSIEVAEDFRRRGYGALALQHLLHWGHNNGAEHAYLTAPTSNIAGVRLAEKLGFIEQHRRIYARLRD
;
A
#
# COMPACT_ATOMS: atom_id res chain seq x y z
N TYR A 1 -9.08 -9.42 8.99
CA TYR A 1 -9.10 -8.66 10.23
C TYR A 1 -10.06 -9.22 11.23
N SER A 2 -9.61 -9.30 12.44
CA SER A 2 -10.44 -9.83 13.51
C SER A 2 -11.53 -8.83 13.91
N SER A 3 -12.65 -9.33 14.39
CA SER A 3 -13.73 -8.50 14.96
C SER A 3 -13.25 -7.63 16.12
N ALA A 4 -12.21 -8.05 16.84
CA ALA A 4 -11.64 -7.27 17.93
C ALA A 4 -11.03 -5.94 17.42
N ALA A 5 -10.39 -5.93 16.26
CA ALA A 5 -9.86 -4.70 15.67
C ALA A 5 -10.99 -3.72 15.32
N SER A 6 -12.09 -4.24 14.77
CA SER A 6 -13.28 -3.42 14.48
C SER A 6 -13.87 -2.79 15.74
N ASP A 7 -13.91 -3.52 16.84
CA ASP A 7 -14.43 -3.02 18.11
C ASP A 7 -13.55 -1.92 18.69
N VAL A 8 -12.23 -2.03 18.56
CA VAL A 8 -11.30 -0.97 18.98
C VAL A 8 -11.56 0.31 18.18
N TYR A 9 -11.75 0.22 16.88
CA TYR A 9 -12.05 1.38 16.05
C TYR A 9 -13.36 2.03 16.42
N LYS A 10 -14.39 1.24 16.74
CA LYS A 10 -15.69 1.76 17.18
C LYS A 10 -15.59 2.52 18.49
N ARG A 11 -14.66 2.12 19.38
CA ARG A 11 -14.48 2.78 20.69
C ARG A 11 -13.73 4.10 20.61
N GLN A 12 -12.96 4.32 19.50
CA GLN A 12 -12.13 5.50 19.32
C GLN A 12 -12.35 6.13 17.93
N PRO A 13 -13.60 6.51 17.60
CA PRO A 13 -13.90 6.98 16.24
C PRO A 13 -13.18 8.26 15.87
N SER A 14 -12.86 9.13 16.84
CA SER A 14 -12.15 10.39 16.58
C SER A 14 -10.65 10.23 16.32
N THR A 15 -10.09 9.05 16.65
CA THR A 15 -8.65 8.76 16.47
C THR A 15 -8.38 7.69 15.43
N SER A 16 -9.46 7.14 14.83
CA SER A 16 -9.33 6.10 13.81
C SER A 16 -8.96 6.73 12.47
N PRO A 17 -7.92 6.21 11.79
CA PRO A 17 -7.58 6.71 10.48
C PRO A 17 -8.62 6.30 9.44
N THR A 18 -8.80 7.14 8.44
CA THR A 18 -9.65 6.88 7.29
C THR A 18 -8.79 6.57 6.08
N PHE A 19 -9.16 5.55 5.31
CA PHE A 19 -8.43 5.19 4.11
C PHE A 19 -9.09 5.82 2.88
N HIS A 20 -8.30 6.57 2.12
CA HIS A 20 -8.73 7.19 0.87
C HIS A 20 -7.97 6.54 -0.29
N LEU A 21 -8.70 6.11 -1.30
CA LEU A 21 -8.13 5.47 -2.49
C LEU A 21 -8.54 6.24 -3.74
N THR A 22 -7.56 6.61 -4.54
CA THR A 22 -7.78 7.32 -5.81
C THR A 22 -7.04 6.63 -6.94
N ALA A 23 -7.54 6.78 -8.16
CA ALA A 23 -6.92 6.17 -9.34
C ALA A 23 -5.66 6.93 -9.79
N GLN A 24 -5.50 8.16 -9.33
CA GLN A 24 -4.32 8.98 -9.58
C GLN A 24 -3.84 9.58 -8.26
N PRO A 25 -2.54 9.86 -8.13
CA PRO A 25 -2.05 10.44 -6.89
C PRO A 25 -2.56 11.87 -6.73
N ASP A 26 -3.12 12.16 -5.57
CA ASP A 26 -3.50 13.54 -5.24
C ASP A 26 -2.29 14.30 -4.66
N ASP A 27 -2.47 15.60 -4.41
CA ASP A 27 -1.37 16.45 -3.96
C ASP A 27 -0.80 16.00 -2.61
N GLU A 28 -1.62 15.51 -1.71
CA GLU A 28 -1.18 15.05 -0.39
C GLU A 28 -0.40 13.74 -0.48
N TRP A 29 -0.82 12.84 -1.36
CA TRP A 29 -0.10 11.61 -1.64
C TRP A 29 1.28 11.93 -2.22
N LEU A 30 1.32 12.81 -3.22
CA LEU A 30 2.56 13.23 -3.86
C LEU A 30 3.52 13.93 -2.89
N ALA A 31 3.00 14.79 -2.02
CA ALA A 31 3.81 15.50 -1.05
C ALA A 31 4.56 14.53 -0.13
N MET A 32 3.88 13.51 0.37
CA MET A 32 4.52 12.50 1.21
C MET A 32 5.50 11.63 0.42
N TYR A 33 5.14 11.24 -0.80
CA TYR A 33 6.00 10.45 -1.66
C TYR A 33 7.30 11.19 -2.00
N GLN A 34 7.21 12.48 -2.33
CA GLN A 34 8.36 13.31 -2.70
C GLN A 34 9.30 13.61 -1.53
N SER A 35 8.86 13.38 -0.31
CA SER A 35 9.75 13.50 0.86
C SER A 35 10.77 12.36 0.94
N ARG A 36 10.62 11.32 0.13
CA ARG A 36 11.55 10.17 0.09
C ARG A 36 12.80 10.52 -0.68
N THR A 37 13.92 9.92 -0.28
CA THR A 37 15.20 10.13 -0.96
C THR A 37 15.26 9.47 -2.36
N ASP A 38 14.47 8.43 -2.56
CA ASP A 38 14.41 7.66 -3.82
C ASP A 38 13.17 7.99 -4.66
N ALA A 39 12.49 9.09 -4.35
CA ALA A 39 11.26 9.46 -5.04
C ALA A 39 11.53 9.87 -6.49
N LEU A 40 10.68 9.40 -7.40
CA LEU A 40 10.68 9.85 -8.78
C LEU A 40 9.98 11.21 -8.88
N PRO A 41 10.36 12.05 -9.86
CA PRO A 41 9.59 13.26 -10.15
C PRO A 41 8.13 12.92 -10.47
N ALA A 42 7.21 13.82 -10.14
CA ALA A 42 5.79 13.60 -10.33
C ALA A 42 5.43 13.24 -11.77
N ASN A 43 6.06 13.90 -12.76
CA ASN A 43 5.83 13.60 -14.17
C ASN A 43 6.32 12.21 -14.56
N ALA A 44 7.43 11.75 -14.01
CA ALA A 44 7.94 10.40 -14.26
C ALA A 44 7.03 9.36 -13.63
N LEU A 45 6.52 9.62 -12.43
CA LEU A 45 5.58 8.73 -11.76
C LEU A 45 4.28 8.60 -12.55
N GLN A 46 3.76 9.70 -13.08
CA GLN A 46 2.59 9.70 -13.94
C GLN A 46 2.82 8.94 -15.25
N SER A 47 4.00 9.11 -15.85
CA SER A 47 4.37 8.38 -17.07
C SER A 47 4.43 6.88 -16.85
N LEU A 48 4.95 6.44 -15.70
CA LEU A 48 4.94 5.02 -15.34
C LEU A 48 3.52 4.49 -15.24
N GLY A 49 2.63 5.26 -14.60
CA GLY A 49 1.23 4.89 -14.48
C GLY A 49 0.54 4.75 -15.83
N ALA A 50 0.89 5.59 -16.80
CA ALA A 50 0.30 5.56 -18.14
C ALA A 50 0.68 4.30 -18.93
N HIS A 51 1.78 3.64 -18.58
CA HIS A 51 2.26 2.43 -19.25
C HIS A 51 1.83 1.14 -18.56
N ILE A 52 1.14 1.21 -17.43
CA ILE A 52 0.67 0.05 -16.71
C ILE A 52 -0.74 -0.30 -17.20
N GLU A 53 -0.89 -1.54 -17.68
CA GLU A 53 -2.19 -2.07 -18.04
C GLU A 53 -2.92 -2.54 -16.80
N GLY A 54 -3.99 -1.84 -16.46
CA GLY A 54 -4.83 -2.22 -15.34
C GLY A 54 -5.05 -1.09 -14.34
N PRO A 55 -5.97 -1.28 -13.40
CA PRO A 55 -6.30 -0.28 -12.40
C PRO A 55 -5.13 0.04 -11.47
N LEU A 56 -5.01 1.31 -11.14
CA LEU A 56 -4.06 1.83 -10.17
C LEU A 56 -4.82 2.28 -8.92
N GLY A 57 -4.23 2.07 -7.76
CA GLY A 57 -4.76 2.57 -6.51
C GLY A 57 -3.69 3.32 -5.73
N PHE A 58 -3.93 4.60 -5.47
CA PHE A 58 -3.08 5.43 -4.62
C PHE A 58 -3.80 5.61 -3.29
N GLY A 59 -3.29 4.95 -2.26
CA GLY A 59 -3.92 4.92 -0.95
C GLY A 59 -3.30 5.89 0.03
N ARG A 60 -4.16 6.58 0.78
CA ARG A 60 -3.76 7.47 1.87
C ARG A 60 -4.51 7.12 3.14
N LEU A 61 -3.80 6.98 4.23
CA LEU A 61 -4.41 6.98 5.56
C LEU A 61 -4.41 8.39 6.11
N VAL A 62 -5.56 8.84 6.54
CA VAL A 62 -5.77 10.19 7.07
C VAL A 62 -6.24 10.10 8.52
N LEU A 63 -5.55 10.79 9.40
CA LEU A 63 -5.90 10.88 10.82
C LEU A 63 -6.02 12.36 11.18
N ASP A 64 -7.20 12.77 11.64
CA ASP A 64 -7.49 14.16 12.01
C ASP A 64 -7.11 15.17 10.91
N GLY A 65 -7.43 14.82 9.65
CA GLY A 65 -7.15 15.66 8.49
C GLY A 65 -5.74 15.62 7.97
N GLU A 66 -4.86 14.84 8.60
CA GLU A 66 -3.45 14.74 8.22
C GLU A 66 -3.15 13.38 7.59
N THR A 67 -2.42 13.37 6.48
CA THR A 67 -1.98 12.13 5.86
C THR A 67 -0.83 11.52 6.68
N VAL A 68 -1.04 10.33 7.21
CA VAL A 68 -0.07 9.66 8.08
C VAL A 68 0.66 8.51 7.39
N ALA A 69 0.07 7.96 6.32
CA ALA A 69 0.70 6.90 5.54
C ALA A 69 0.18 6.91 4.11
N ILE A 70 1.02 6.46 3.18
CA ILE A 70 0.67 6.26 1.79
C ILE A 70 1.13 4.89 1.32
N ALA A 71 0.48 4.40 0.27
CA ALA A 71 0.90 3.21 -0.45
C ALA A 71 0.29 3.22 -1.85
N ARG A 72 0.87 2.44 -2.76
CA ARG A 72 0.39 2.34 -4.14
C ARG A 72 0.15 0.88 -4.48
N GLY A 73 -0.98 0.62 -5.12
CA GLY A 73 -1.33 -0.69 -5.65
C GLY A 73 -1.48 -0.64 -7.16
N THR A 74 -1.04 -1.69 -7.83
CA THR A 74 -1.22 -1.85 -9.28
C THR A 74 -1.78 -3.24 -9.54
N LEU A 75 -2.83 -3.33 -10.36
CA LEU A 75 -3.36 -4.61 -10.78
C LEU A 75 -2.85 -4.93 -12.18
N SER A 76 -2.35 -6.13 -12.35
CA SER A 76 -1.86 -6.62 -13.64
C SER A 76 -2.28 -8.06 -13.85
N GLU A 77 -2.42 -8.44 -15.12
CA GLU A 77 -2.75 -9.79 -15.48
C GLU A 77 -1.53 -10.48 -16.08
N SER A 78 -1.21 -11.65 -15.59
CA SER A 78 -0.13 -12.46 -16.14
C SER A 78 -0.61 -13.23 -17.37
N GLY A 79 0.35 -13.83 -18.09
CA GLY A 79 0.03 -14.56 -19.32
C GLY A 79 -0.90 -15.76 -19.15
N ASP A 80 -1.05 -16.26 -17.93
CA ASP A 80 -1.98 -17.37 -17.62
C ASP A 80 -3.37 -16.89 -17.17
N GLY A 81 -3.63 -15.59 -17.24
CA GLY A 81 -4.92 -15.02 -16.82
C GLY A 81 -5.01 -14.70 -15.34
N THR A 82 -3.97 -14.97 -14.55
CA THR A 82 -3.96 -14.67 -13.12
C THR A 82 -3.76 -13.19 -12.89
N THR A 83 -4.57 -12.60 -12.03
CA THR A 83 -4.44 -11.18 -11.63
C THR A 83 -3.53 -11.05 -10.42
N TRP A 84 -2.58 -10.15 -10.52
CA TRP A 84 -1.61 -9.85 -9.49
C TRP A 84 -1.76 -8.42 -8.97
N LEU A 85 -1.60 -8.26 -7.68
CA LEU A 85 -1.53 -6.93 -7.04
C LEU A 85 -0.07 -6.62 -6.74
N GLY A 86 0.45 -5.56 -7.34
CA GLY A 86 1.76 -5.02 -7.01
C GLY A 86 1.62 -3.91 -5.97
N LEU A 87 2.39 -3.99 -4.90
CA LEU A 87 2.41 -3.00 -3.83
C LEU A 87 3.76 -2.29 -3.82
N SER A 88 3.73 -0.99 -3.73
CA SER A 88 4.93 -0.16 -3.74
C SER A 88 4.68 1.20 -3.08
N SER A 89 5.74 1.99 -2.97
CA SER A 89 5.68 3.38 -2.51
C SER A 89 5.06 3.53 -1.12
N ILE A 90 5.36 2.58 -0.22
CA ILE A 90 4.85 2.60 1.14
C ILE A 90 5.69 3.57 1.95
N GLU A 91 5.02 4.53 2.58
CA GLU A 91 5.68 5.52 3.44
C GLU A 91 4.76 5.86 4.62
N VAL A 92 5.35 6.01 5.79
CA VAL A 92 4.65 6.45 6.99
C VAL A 92 5.31 7.73 7.46
N ALA A 93 4.53 8.74 7.79
CA ALA A 93 5.04 10.00 8.31
C ALA A 93 5.86 9.74 9.59
N GLU A 94 6.98 10.45 9.73
CA GLU A 94 7.96 10.19 10.80
C GLU A 94 7.35 10.17 12.20
N ASP A 95 6.48 11.12 12.49
CA ASP A 95 5.84 11.23 13.81
C ASP A 95 4.81 10.12 14.08
N PHE A 96 4.44 9.36 13.05
CA PHE A 96 3.42 8.31 13.15
C PHE A 96 3.96 6.91 12.96
N ARG A 97 5.27 6.75 12.90
CA ARG A 97 5.89 5.43 12.76
C ARG A 97 5.73 4.59 14.02
N ARG A 98 5.83 3.26 13.85
CA ARG A 98 5.71 2.27 14.92
C ARG A 98 4.31 2.17 15.52
N ARG A 99 3.29 2.64 14.81
CA ARG A 99 1.89 2.57 15.25
C ARG A 99 1.04 1.64 14.40
N GLY A 100 1.67 0.92 13.44
CA GLY A 100 0.96 -0.02 12.57
C GLY A 100 0.28 0.60 11.37
N TYR A 101 0.50 1.86 11.06
CA TYR A 101 -0.19 2.53 9.94
C TYR A 101 0.29 2.03 8.58
N GLY A 102 1.56 1.65 8.44
CA GLY A 102 2.05 1.03 7.21
C GLY A 102 1.34 -0.29 6.93
N ALA A 103 1.21 -1.14 7.95
CA ALA A 103 0.48 -2.40 7.84
C ALA A 103 -0.99 -2.16 7.49
N LEU A 104 -1.61 -1.18 8.13
CA LEU A 104 -3.03 -0.86 7.89
C LEU A 104 -3.25 -0.39 6.45
N ALA A 105 -2.39 0.47 5.93
CA ALA A 105 -2.47 0.93 4.54
C ALA A 105 -2.35 -0.24 3.57
N LEU A 106 -1.38 -1.14 3.80
CA LEU A 106 -1.21 -2.32 2.96
C LEU A 106 -2.41 -3.25 3.03
N GLN A 107 -2.99 -3.46 4.21
CA GLN A 107 -4.17 -4.30 4.35
C GLN A 107 -5.37 -3.76 3.59
N HIS A 108 -5.57 -2.45 3.58
CA HIS A 108 -6.61 -1.83 2.75
C HIS A 108 -6.36 -2.08 1.26
N LEU A 109 -5.12 -1.96 0.80
CA LEU A 109 -4.79 -2.24 -0.60
C LEU A 109 -4.91 -3.73 -0.95
N LEU A 110 -4.53 -4.61 -0.04
CA LEU A 110 -4.72 -6.07 -0.23
C LEU A 110 -6.20 -6.39 -0.39
N HIS A 111 -7.04 -5.79 0.44
CA HIS A 111 -8.49 -5.97 0.34
C HIS A 111 -9.05 -5.42 -0.99
N TRP A 112 -8.60 -4.24 -1.39
CA TRP A 112 -8.97 -3.65 -2.67
C TRP A 112 -8.55 -4.55 -3.84
N GLY A 113 -7.33 -5.06 -3.82
CA GLY A 113 -6.84 -5.95 -4.87
C GLY A 113 -7.65 -7.25 -4.93
N HIS A 114 -7.91 -7.86 -3.78
CA HIS A 114 -8.71 -9.08 -3.70
C HIS A 114 -10.12 -8.85 -4.26
N ASN A 115 -10.76 -7.75 -3.90
CA ASN A 115 -12.09 -7.41 -4.42
C ASN A 115 -12.11 -7.14 -5.93
N ASN A 116 -10.96 -6.87 -6.52
CA ASN A 116 -10.79 -6.66 -7.95
C ASN A 116 -10.20 -7.89 -8.66
N GLY A 117 -10.24 -9.05 -8.02
CA GLY A 117 -9.87 -10.30 -8.63
C GLY A 117 -8.42 -10.74 -8.48
N ALA A 118 -7.61 -10.00 -7.72
CA ALA A 118 -6.22 -10.40 -7.52
C ALA A 118 -6.13 -11.66 -6.65
N GLU A 119 -5.37 -12.63 -7.11
CA GLU A 119 -5.14 -13.89 -6.41
C GLU A 119 -3.79 -13.91 -5.70
N HIS A 120 -2.86 -13.09 -6.16
CA HIS A 120 -1.52 -12.99 -5.59
C HIS A 120 -1.13 -11.53 -5.46
N ALA A 121 -0.23 -11.26 -4.52
CA ALA A 121 0.35 -9.94 -4.34
C ALA A 121 1.87 -10.05 -4.24
N TYR A 122 2.55 -9.01 -4.69
CA TYR A 122 3.98 -8.87 -4.47
C TYR A 122 4.28 -7.46 -3.96
N LEU A 123 5.33 -7.35 -3.18
CA LEU A 123 5.79 -6.08 -2.65
C LEU A 123 7.18 -5.80 -3.19
N THR A 124 7.37 -4.62 -3.74
CA THR A 124 8.68 -4.16 -4.16
C THR A 124 9.20 -3.18 -3.12
N ALA A 125 10.33 -3.55 -2.50
CA ALA A 125 11.02 -2.69 -1.55
C ALA A 125 12.51 -2.82 -1.76
N PRO A 126 13.29 -1.73 -1.61
CA PRO A 126 14.74 -1.84 -1.62
C PRO A 126 15.20 -2.79 -0.50
N THR A 127 16.22 -3.61 -0.78
CA THR A 127 16.77 -4.54 0.22
C THR A 127 17.34 -3.83 1.44
N SER A 128 17.69 -2.57 1.29
CA SER A 128 18.13 -1.71 2.40
C SER A 128 16.98 -1.26 3.30
N ASN A 129 15.73 -1.41 2.88
CA ASN A 129 14.57 -1.04 3.68
C ASN A 129 14.17 -2.18 4.61
N ILE A 130 14.90 -2.33 5.71
CA ILE A 130 14.67 -3.41 6.68
C ILE A 130 13.27 -3.33 7.29
N ALA A 131 12.79 -2.12 7.57
CA ALA A 131 11.44 -1.94 8.15
C ALA A 131 10.35 -2.41 7.17
N GLY A 132 10.50 -2.13 5.89
CA GLY A 132 9.56 -2.57 4.87
C GLY A 132 9.55 -4.08 4.69
N VAL A 133 10.73 -4.71 4.73
CA VAL A 133 10.86 -6.17 4.64
C VAL A 133 10.19 -6.84 5.86
N ARG A 134 10.45 -6.34 7.06
CA ARG A 134 9.83 -6.87 8.28
C ARG A 134 8.31 -6.73 8.27
N LEU A 135 7.82 -5.59 7.78
CA LEU A 135 6.39 -5.38 7.63
C LEU A 135 5.77 -6.41 6.69
N ALA A 136 6.40 -6.65 5.55
CA ALA A 136 5.95 -7.62 4.58
C ALA A 136 5.92 -9.05 5.17
N GLU A 137 6.97 -9.45 5.87
CA GLU A 137 7.03 -10.76 6.52
C GLU A 137 5.90 -10.91 7.55
N LYS A 138 5.65 -9.88 8.32
CA LYS A 138 4.57 -9.86 9.32
C LYS A 138 3.20 -10.05 8.67
N LEU A 139 3.02 -9.57 7.45
CA LEU A 139 1.78 -9.73 6.69
C LEU A 139 1.71 -11.05 5.91
N GLY A 140 2.71 -11.92 6.05
CA GLY A 140 2.72 -13.23 5.42
C GLY A 140 3.37 -13.29 4.05
N PHE A 141 4.10 -12.27 3.67
CA PHE A 141 4.84 -12.26 2.41
C PHE A 141 6.10 -13.12 2.54
N ILE A 142 6.47 -13.74 1.42
CA ILE A 142 7.66 -14.59 1.32
C ILE A 142 8.62 -13.92 0.33
N GLU A 143 9.89 -13.76 0.72
CA GLU A 143 10.90 -13.22 -0.17
C GLU A 143 11.28 -14.23 -1.24
N GLN A 144 11.31 -13.77 -2.51
CA GLN A 144 11.74 -14.58 -3.64
C GLN A 144 12.34 -13.68 -4.71
N HIS A 145 13.60 -13.92 -5.10
CA HIS A 145 14.30 -13.19 -6.16
C HIS A 145 14.21 -11.66 -6.03
N ARG A 146 14.45 -11.12 -4.83
CA ARG A 146 14.33 -9.68 -4.51
C ARG A 146 12.92 -9.14 -4.55
N ARG A 147 11.92 -10.00 -4.72
CA ARG A 147 10.50 -9.65 -4.57
C ARG A 147 9.92 -10.42 -3.41
N ILE A 148 8.90 -9.84 -2.81
CA ILE A 148 8.20 -10.43 -1.70
C ILE A 148 6.78 -10.74 -2.15
N TYR A 149 6.35 -11.98 -2.01
CA TYR A 149 5.09 -12.46 -2.55
C TYR A 149 4.15 -12.92 -1.45
N ALA A 150 2.86 -12.77 -1.70
CA ALA A 150 1.82 -13.41 -0.91
C ALA A 150 0.70 -13.87 -1.83
N ARG A 151 0.11 -15.03 -1.51
CA ARG A 151 -1.12 -15.45 -2.15
C ARG A 151 -2.28 -14.88 -1.38
N LEU A 152 -3.18 -14.22 -2.07
CA LEU A 152 -4.39 -13.68 -1.47
C LEU A 152 -5.43 -14.79 -1.36
N ARG A 153 -6.03 -14.90 -0.19
CA ARG A 153 -7.06 -15.90 0.07
C ARG A 153 -8.45 -15.31 -0.04
N ASP A 154 -9.35 -16.14 -0.47
CA ASP A 154 -10.77 -15.82 -0.51
C ASP A 154 -11.36 -15.59 0.88
#